data_c36fc9670603b85c5c1c21306e46014a
#
_entry.id   c36fc9670603b85c5c1c21306e46014a
#
_cell.length_a   1.000
_cell.length_b   1.000
_cell.length_c   1.000
_cell.angle_alpha   90.00
_cell.angle_beta   90.00
_cell.angle_gamma   90.00
#
_symmetry.space_group_name_H-M   'P 1'
#
loop_
_entity.id
_entity.type
_entity.pdbx_description
1 polymer ?
#
loop_
_entity_poly.entity_id
_entity_poly.type
_entity_poly.pdbx_seq_one_letter_code
_entity_poly.pdbx_strand_id
1 'polypeptide(L)'
;MTFLKTFSRFIAITVSLLVGFAIGTAVVFDYEMSTFKPWGWALGDDPIVLNCYGEEFGEEYLADPVKYWAEKGYNVAFIQQERVGDLCESEFIDGFIILKKQSFHDGSTIAVTKRRVMLGRIRAATIYFNPGSYRLDHVIAHELGHAFGFTHLPEEGHIMHPEFGKMGPGFWVP
;
A
#
# COMPACT_ATOMS: atom_id res chain seq x y z
N MET A 1 -38.66 -13.69 -40.41
CA MET A 1 -38.24 -12.46 -39.71
C MET A 1 -37.73 -12.69 -38.27
N THR A 2 -37.77 -13.91 -37.73
CA THR A 2 -37.41 -14.24 -36.34
C THR A 2 -35.92 -14.56 -36.16
N PHE A 3 -35.25 -15.04 -37.21
CA PHE A 3 -33.83 -15.47 -37.13
C PHE A 3 -32.84 -14.31 -37.00
N LEU A 4 -33.11 -13.16 -37.58
CA LEU A 4 -32.20 -11.99 -37.48
C LEU A 4 -32.18 -11.34 -36.09
N LYS A 5 -33.29 -11.41 -35.34
CA LYS A 5 -33.35 -10.85 -33.97
C LYS A 5 -32.58 -11.64 -32.94
N THR A 6 -32.46 -12.94 -33.12
CA THR A 6 -31.71 -13.83 -32.23
C THR A 6 -30.19 -13.65 -32.40
N PHE A 7 -29.75 -13.45 -33.66
CA PHE A 7 -28.35 -13.25 -33.98
C PHE A 7 -27.79 -11.90 -33.42
N SER A 8 -28.63 -10.85 -33.50
CA SER A 8 -28.26 -9.52 -32.97
C SER A 8 -28.11 -9.54 -31.44
N ARG A 9 -28.87 -10.35 -30.71
CA ARG A 9 -28.75 -10.48 -29.26
C ARG A 9 -27.51 -11.24 -28.84
N PHE A 10 -27.10 -12.24 -29.61
CA PHE A 10 -25.86 -13.00 -29.32
C PHE A 10 -24.60 -12.13 -29.53
N ILE A 11 -24.57 -11.30 -30.56
CA ILE A 11 -23.45 -10.38 -30.83
C ILE A 11 -23.36 -9.30 -29.75
N ALA A 12 -24.50 -8.77 -29.29
CA ALA A 12 -24.50 -7.77 -28.22
C ALA A 12 -23.99 -8.33 -26.87
N ILE A 13 -24.30 -9.59 -26.55
CA ILE A 13 -23.82 -10.24 -25.31
C ILE A 13 -22.32 -10.54 -25.37
N THR A 14 -21.81 -11.01 -26.53
CA THR A 14 -20.38 -11.29 -26.69
C THR A 14 -19.53 -10.01 -26.69
N VAL A 15 -20.00 -8.93 -27.30
CA VAL A 15 -19.29 -7.63 -27.27
C VAL A 15 -19.29 -7.05 -25.86
N SER A 16 -20.38 -7.16 -25.09
CA SER A 16 -20.44 -6.71 -23.71
C SER A 16 -19.50 -7.52 -22.78
N LEU A 17 -19.34 -8.82 -23.02
CA LEU A 17 -18.41 -9.66 -22.27
C LEU A 17 -16.94 -9.33 -22.61
N LEU A 18 -16.62 -9.03 -23.86
CA LEU A 18 -15.26 -8.65 -24.27
C LEU A 18 -14.85 -7.26 -23.78
N VAL A 19 -15.79 -6.30 -23.77
CA VAL A 19 -15.56 -4.96 -23.21
C VAL A 19 -15.40 -5.02 -21.67
N GLY A 20 -16.16 -5.87 -21.00
CA GLY A 20 -16.03 -6.10 -19.56
C GLY A 20 -14.67 -6.72 -19.17
N PHE A 21 -14.07 -7.55 -20.04
CA PHE A 21 -12.76 -8.15 -19.77
C PHE A 21 -11.59 -7.20 -20.02
N ALA A 22 -11.74 -6.23 -20.92
CA ALA A 22 -10.70 -5.23 -21.23
C ALA A 22 -10.60 -4.11 -20.17
N ILE A 23 -11.64 -3.90 -19.36
CA ILE A 23 -11.65 -2.87 -18.30
C ILE A 23 -11.06 -3.43 -16.99
N GLY A 24 -10.89 -4.75 -16.87
CA GLY A 24 -10.38 -5.42 -15.65
C GLY A 24 -8.88 -5.27 -15.39
N THR A 25 -8.11 -4.62 -16.28
CA THR A 25 -6.68 -4.39 -16.12
C THR A 25 -6.32 -2.94 -15.83
N ALA A 26 -7.28 -2.10 -15.43
CA ALA A 26 -6.96 -0.77 -14.94
C ALA A 26 -6.15 -0.91 -13.66
N VAL A 27 -4.84 -0.68 -13.76
CA VAL A 27 -3.98 -0.37 -12.61
C VAL A 27 -4.54 0.91 -12.02
N VAL A 28 -5.32 0.79 -10.95
CA VAL A 28 -5.81 1.93 -10.21
C VAL A 28 -4.62 2.48 -9.45
N PHE A 29 -3.96 3.48 -10.02
CA PHE A 29 -3.10 4.37 -9.27
C PHE A 29 -3.97 5.09 -8.26
N ASP A 30 -3.47 5.15 -7.05
CA ASP A 30 -4.04 5.74 -5.87
C ASP A 30 -4.90 6.98 -6.18
N TYR A 31 -6.20 6.84 -6.00
CA TYR A 31 -7.12 7.94 -5.93
C TYR A 31 -7.76 7.89 -4.55
N GLU A 32 -7.61 8.96 -3.79
CA GLU A 32 -8.31 9.14 -2.52
C GLU A 32 -9.79 8.80 -2.69
N MET A 33 -10.18 7.63 -2.29
CA MET A 33 -11.59 7.35 -2.08
C MET A 33 -11.82 6.44 -0.90
N SER A 34 -12.41 7.08 0.10
CA SER A 34 -13.28 6.54 1.13
C SER A 34 -12.74 5.36 1.94
N THR A 35 -12.90 5.45 3.22
CA THR A 35 -13.06 4.46 4.31
C THR A 35 -13.04 2.95 4.00
N PHE A 36 -12.78 2.53 2.75
CA PHE A 36 -12.74 1.13 2.36
C PHE A 36 -11.34 0.58 2.51
N LYS A 37 -11.16 -0.25 3.53
CA LYS A 37 -9.96 -1.09 3.65
C LYS A 37 -9.95 -2.09 2.50
N PRO A 38 -8.94 -2.10 1.62
CA PRO A 38 -8.82 -3.17 0.64
C PRO A 38 -8.72 -4.52 1.36
N TRP A 39 -9.30 -5.54 0.78
CA TRP A 39 -9.26 -6.91 1.32
C TRP A 39 -7.82 -7.35 1.44
N GLY A 40 -7.20 -7.27 2.57
CA GLY A 40 -5.88 -7.72 2.96
C GLY A 40 -4.87 -8.07 1.85
N TRP A 41 -3.76 -8.62 2.20
CA TRP A 41 -2.74 -9.08 1.26
C TRP A 41 -3.20 -10.30 0.46
N ALA A 42 -2.81 -10.39 -0.81
CA ALA A 42 -3.41 -11.30 -1.80
C ALA A 42 -3.18 -12.79 -1.52
N LEU A 43 -2.07 -13.14 -0.89
CA LEU A 43 -1.65 -14.53 -0.69
C LEU A 43 -2.09 -15.10 0.66
N GLY A 44 -2.75 -14.30 1.50
CA GLY A 44 -3.10 -14.71 2.87
C GLY A 44 -1.89 -14.81 3.80
N ASP A 45 -0.69 -14.59 3.28
CA ASP A 45 0.56 -14.57 4.02
C ASP A 45 0.90 -13.14 4.42
N ASP A 46 1.59 -13.01 5.54
CA ASP A 46 2.11 -11.73 6.01
C ASP A 46 3.20 -11.24 5.04
N PRO A 47 3.24 -9.94 4.68
CA PRO A 47 4.25 -9.41 3.78
C PRO A 47 5.64 -9.41 4.41
N ILE A 48 6.67 -9.47 3.58
CA ILE A 48 8.06 -9.27 3.97
C ILE A 48 8.37 -7.78 3.86
N VAL A 49 8.97 -7.20 4.90
CA VAL A 49 9.52 -5.84 4.82
C VAL A 49 10.94 -5.92 4.26
N LEU A 50 11.17 -5.31 3.09
CA LEU A 50 12.48 -5.24 2.45
C LEU A 50 13.04 -3.82 2.61
N ASN A 51 14.11 -3.68 3.40
CA ASN A 51 14.76 -2.40 3.59
C ASN A 51 15.79 -2.13 2.48
N CYS A 52 15.42 -1.24 1.57
CA CYS A 52 16.26 -0.69 0.50
C CYS A 52 16.60 0.80 0.74
N TYR A 53 16.35 1.32 1.93
CA TYR A 53 16.61 2.73 2.23
C TYR A 53 18.12 3.03 2.35
N GLY A 54 18.87 2.13 2.99
CA GLY A 54 20.28 2.25 3.25
C GLY A 54 20.64 1.87 4.69
N GLU A 55 21.96 1.86 4.98
CA GLU A 55 22.49 1.40 6.28
C GLU A 55 22.04 2.28 7.46
N GLU A 56 21.74 3.56 7.19
CA GLU A 56 21.29 4.51 8.21
C GLU A 56 19.89 4.23 8.74
N PHE A 57 19.10 3.41 8.04
CA PHE A 57 17.79 2.94 8.48
C PHE A 57 17.91 1.50 8.98
N GLY A 58 18.32 1.33 10.21
CA GLY A 58 18.47 0.02 10.84
C GLY A 58 17.14 -0.61 11.23
N GLU A 59 17.21 -1.91 11.57
CA GLU A 59 16.04 -2.69 11.98
C GLU A 59 15.39 -2.16 13.26
N GLU A 60 16.17 -1.50 14.12
CA GLU A 60 15.68 -0.90 15.36
C GLU A 60 14.58 0.15 15.14
N TYR A 61 14.58 0.83 14.00
CA TYR A 61 13.50 1.76 13.67
C TYR A 61 12.19 1.06 13.27
N LEU A 62 12.24 -0.20 12.89
CA LEU A 62 11.08 -0.99 12.47
C LEU A 62 10.44 -1.78 13.62
N ALA A 63 11.18 -2.07 14.68
CA ALA A 63 10.72 -2.94 15.74
C ALA A 63 9.39 -2.47 16.38
N ASP A 64 9.32 -1.23 16.82
CA ASP A 64 8.12 -0.68 17.47
C ASP A 64 6.95 -0.51 16.47
N PRO A 65 7.13 0.07 15.26
CA PRO A 65 6.06 0.15 14.26
C PRO A 65 5.49 -1.21 13.84
N VAL A 66 6.33 -2.22 13.64
CA VAL A 66 5.88 -3.57 13.30
C VAL A 66 5.11 -4.19 14.45
N LYS A 67 5.62 -4.10 15.68
CA LYS A 67 4.92 -4.55 16.89
C LYS A 67 3.58 -3.84 17.04
N TYR A 68 3.53 -2.52 16.84
CA TYR A 68 2.30 -1.74 16.92
C TYR A 68 1.19 -2.32 16.00
N TRP A 69 1.54 -2.67 14.76
CA TRP A 69 0.57 -3.25 13.82
C TRP A 69 0.27 -4.71 14.11
N ALA A 70 1.25 -5.49 14.58
CA ALA A 70 1.05 -6.89 14.97
C ALA A 70 0.02 -7.02 16.11
N GLU A 71 0.06 -6.14 17.10
CA GLU A 71 -0.93 -6.08 18.19
C GLU A 71 -2.36 -5.80 17.70
N LYS A 72 -2.50 -5.28 16.48
CA LYS A 72 -3.77 -5.01 15.81
C LYS A 72 -4.15 -6.08 14.78
N GLY A 73 -3.35 -7.17 14.70
CA GLY A 73 -3.58 -8.28 13.78
C GLY A 73 -3.04 -8.05 12.36
N TYR A 74 -2.13 -7.06 12.17
CA TYR A 74 -1.47 -6.78 10.90
C TYR A 74 0.01 -7.12 11.02
N ASN A 75 0.38 -8.33 10.63
CA ASN A 75 1.73 -8.84 10.79
C ASN A 75 2.60 -8.62 9.56
N VAL A 76 3.90 -8.68 9.76
CA VAL A 76 4.90 -8.91 8.72
C VAL A 76 5.59 -10.25 8.99
N ALA A 77 5.94 -10.98 7.94
CA ALA A 77 6.57 -12.29 8.08
C ALA A 77 7.98 -12.17 8.68
N PHE A 78 8.77 -11.27 8.15
CA PHE A 78 10.09 -10.87 8.67
C PHE A 78 10.58 -9.58 8.00
N ILE A 79 11.68 -9.04 8.54
CA ILE A 79 12.38 -7.87 7.98
C ILE A 79 13.65 -8.36 7.30
N GLN A 80 13.83 -8.04 6.03
CA GLN A 80 15.01 -8.34 5.25
C GLN A 80 15.80 -7.05 5.01
N GLN A 81 17.07 -7.06 5.40
CA GLN A 81 18.01 -5.98 5.08
C GLN A 81 18.67 -6.27 3.74
N GLU A 82 18.39 -5.45 2.74
CA GLU A 82 19.04 -5.54 1.43
C GLU A 82 19.88 -4.27 1.24
N ARG A 83 21.19 -4.43 1.17
CA ARG A 83 22.08 -3.27 1.08
C ARG A 83 22.35 -2.84 -0.34
N VAL A 84 22.41 -3.79 -1.26
CA VAL A 84 22.63 -3.57 -2.71
C VAL A 84 22.13 -4.83 -3.43
N GLY A 85 21.20 -4.69 -4.35
CA GLY A 85 20.76 -5.84 -5.14
C GLY A 85 19.61 -5.50 -6.08
N ASP A 86 19.36 -6.41 -7.02
CA ASP A 86 18.33 -6.26 -8.07
C ASP A 86 16.91 -6.06 -7.49
N LEU A 87 16.67 -6.57 -6.26
CA LEU A 87 15.36 -6.40 -5.60
C LEU A 87 15.07 -4.94 -5.29
N CYS A 88 16.08 -4.16 -4.93
CA CYS A 88 15.90 -2.74 -4.61
C CYS A 88 15.67 -1.85 -5.85
N GLU A 89 15.96 -2.33 -7.05
CA GLU A 89 15.67 -1.58 -8.28
C GLU A 89 14.17 -1.61 -8.63
N SER A 90 13.48 -2.68 -8.26
CA SER A 90 12.06 -2.85 -8.53
C SER A 90 11.21 -1.88 -7.70
N GLU A 91 10.20 -1.26 -8.31
CA GLU A 91 9.22 -0.47 -7.56
C GLU A 91 8.28 -1.37 -6.75
N PHE A 92 7.90 -2.52 -7.30
CA PHE A 92 7.00 -3.46 -6.63
C PHE A 92 7.48 -4.91 -6.81
N ILE A 93 7.47 -5.66 -5.72
CA ILE A 93 7.70 -7.11 -5.69
C ILE A 93 6.52 -7.74 -4.95
N ASP A 94 5.86 -8.75 -5.54
CA ASP A 94 4.72 -9.43 -4.90
C ASP A 94 5.12 -10.02 -3.56
N GLY A 95 4.30 -9.76 -2.54
CA GLY A 95 4.54 -10.20 -1.16
C GLY A 95 5.45 -9.28 -0.34
N PHE A 96 5.93 -8.16 -0.91
CA PHE A 96 6.86 -7.27 -0.21
C PHE A 96 6.30 -5.88 0.07
N ILE A 97 6.72 -5.31 1.20
CA ILE A 97 6.71 -3.89 1.51
C ILE A 97 8.15 -3.40 1.39
N ILE A 98 8.45 -2.62 0.35
CA ILE A 98 9.82 -2.14 0.08
C ILE A 98 9.97 -0.74 0.68
N LEU A 99 11.01 -0.52 1.48
CA LEU A 99 11.34 0.78 2.03
C LEU A 99 12.43 1.43 1.19
N LYS A 100 12.19 2.65 0.72
CA LYS A 100 13.12 3.38 -0.16
C LYS A 100 13.35 4.81 0.31
N LYS A 101 14.52 5.33 -0.03
CA LYS A 101 14.86 6.74 0.14
C LYS A 101 14.46 7.52 -1.10
N GLN A 102 13.75 8.63 -0.93
CA GLN A 102 13.40 9.55 -2.01
C GLN A 102 13.33 10.97 -1.51
N SER A 103 14.00 11.90 -2.19
CA SER A 103 13.87 13.31 -1.88
C SER A 103 12.63 13.88 -2.57
N PHE A 104 11.76 14.51 -1.79
CA PHE A 104 10.61 15.25 -2.32
C PHE A 104 10.92 16.74 -2.38
N HIS A 105 10.56 17.38 -3.48
CA HIS A 105 10.91 18.79 -3.75
C HIS A 105 9.86 19.79 -3.28
N ASP A 106 8.71 19.31 -2.82
CA ASP A 106 7.60 20.17 -2.34
C ASP A 106 7.81 20.72 -0.92
N GLY A 107 8.86 20.26 -0.22
CA GLY A 107 9.24 20.70 1.12
C GLY A 107 8.28 20.30 2.25
N SER A 108 7.15 19.67 1.93
CA SER A 108 6.12 19.27 2.90
C SER A 108 5.94 17.75 3.01
N THR A 109 6.21 17.02 1.96
CA THR A 109 6.05 15.56 1.94
C THR A 109 7.13 14.88 2.78
N ILE A 110 6.69 14.15 3.80
CA ILE A 110 7.54 13.43 4.75
C ILE A 110 7.82 12.02 4.24
N ALA A 111 6.76 11.33 3.80
CA ALA A 111 6.83 10.01 3.21
C ALA A 111 5.64 9.78 2.28
N VAL A 112 5.72 8.75 1.44
CA VAL A 112 4.65 8.35 0.52
C VAL A 112 4.62 6.83 0.41
N THR A 113 3.46 6.24 0.59
CA THR A 113 3.22 4.81 0.34
C THR A 113 2.47 4.61 -0.97
N LYS A 114 3.06 3.86 -1.87
CA LYS A 114 2.40 3.36 -3.09
C LYS A 114 2.04 1.88 -2.93
N ARG A 115 0.90 1.47 -3.46
CA ARG A 115 0.42 0.09 -3.41
C ARG A 115 0.12 -0.44 -4.80
N ARG A 116 0.45 -1.70 -5.04
CA ARG A 116 -0.06 -2.44 -6.19
C ARG A 116 -1.23 -3.31 -5.71
N VAL A 117 -2.43 -3.00 -6.20
CA VAL A 117 -3.66 -3.71 -5.86
C VAL A 117 -4.14 -4.47 -7.10
N MET A 118 -4.55 -5.73 -6.93
CA MET A 118 -5.13 -6.56 -7.97
C MET A 118 -6.32 -7.33 -7.40
N LEU A 119 -7.47 -7.26 -8.06
CA LEU A 119 -8.72 -7.90 -7.62
C LEU A 119 -9.10 -7.53 -6.18
N GLY A 120 -8.93 -6.25 -5.80
CA GLY A 120 -9.24 -5.77 -4.46
C GLY A 120 -8.24 -6.17 -3.36
N ARG A 121 -7.16 -6.89 -3.71
CA ARG A 121 -6.14 -7.32 -2.75
C ARG A 121 -4.79 -6.66 -3.02
N ILE A 122 -4.09 -6.33 -1.94
CA ILE A 122 -2.74 -5.77 -2.04
C ILE A 122 -1.78 -6.88 -2.44
N ARG A 123 -0.98 -6.62 -3.45
CA ARG A 123 0.08 -7.55 -3.93
C ARG A 123 1.46 -7.11 -3.48
N ALA A 124 1.68 -5.80 -3.47
CA ALA A 124 2.95 -5.18 -3.10
C ALA A 124 2.72 -3.76 -2.59
N ALA A 125 3.65 -3.26 -1.80
CA ALA A 125 3.71 -1.85 -1.42
C ALA A 125 5.15 -1.34 -1.47
N THR A 126 5.31 -0.04 -1.71
CA THR A 126 6.60 0.63 -1.58
C THR A 126 6.41 1.92 -0.79
N ILE A 127 7.20 2.08 0.24
CA ILE A 127 7.21 3.26 1.10
C ILE A 127 8.47 4.07 0.76
N TYR A 128 8.26 5.30 0.33
CA TYR A 128 9.32 6.26 0.07
C TYR A 128 9.40 7.24 1.23
N PHE A 129 10.56 7.31 1.88
CA PHE A 129 10.81 8.27 2.95
C PHE A 129 11.70 9.41 2.45
N ASN A 130 11.35 10.64 2.79
CA ASN A 130 12.28 11.76 2.66
C ASN A 130 13.50 11.50 3.56
N PRO A 131 14.72 11.93 3.17
CA PRO A 131 15.92 11.69 3.96
C PRO A 131 15.75 12.08 5.44
N GLY A 132 15.92 11.10 6.32
CA GLY A 132 15.82 11.26 7.78
C GLY A 132 14.40 11.27 8.37
N SER A 133 13.34 11.32 7.55
CA SER A 133 11.96 11.40 8.05
C SER A 133 11.48 10.15 8.79
N TYR A 134 12.09 8.99 8.53
CA TYR A 134 11.82 7.75 9.26
C TYR A 134 12.11 7.86 10.78
N ARG A 135 12.87 8.86 11.22
CA ARG A 135 13.18 9.12 12.64
C ARG A 135 12.09 9.92 13.35
N LEU A 136 11.13 10.45 12.61
CA LEU A 136 10.02 11.19 13.19
C LEU A 136 9.01 10.22 13.80
N ASP A 137 8.46 10.60 14.95
CA ASP A 137 7.50 9.78 15.67
C ASP A 137 6.30 9.42 14.79
N HIS A 138 5.88 8.17 14.87
CA HIS A 138 4.71 7.62 14.17
C HIS A 138 4.81 7.52 12.64
N VAL A 139 5.77 8.13 11.96
CA VAL A 139 5.83 8.15 10.49
C VAL A 139 5.92 6.75 9.89
N ILE A 140 6.80 5.89 10.41
CA ILE A 140 6.91 4.50 9.91
C ILE A 140 5.60 3.74 10.16
N ALA A 141 5.00 3.88 11.35
CA ALA A 141 3.74 3.20 11.67
C ALA A 141 2.60 3.70 10.77
N HIS A 142 2.53 5.00 10.48
CA HIS A 142 1.58 5.59 9.55
C HIS A 142 1.72 5.00 8.15
N GLU A 143 2.92 4.98 7.60
CA GLU A 143 3.17 4.46 6.25
C GLU A 143 2.94 2.93 6.15
N LEU A 144 3.29 2.16 7.20
CA LEU A 144 2.90 0.75 7.28
C LEU A 144 1.38 0.59 7.28
N GLY A 145 0.65 1.48 7.92
CA GLY A 145 -0.81 1.51 7.86
C GLY A 145 -1.33 1.64 6.43
N HIS A 146 -0.75 2.55 5.64
CA HIS A 146 -1.06 2.63 4.22
C HIS A 146 -0.69 1.35 3.47
N ALA A 147 0.45 0.75 3.76
CA ALA A 147 0.85 -0.53 3.16
C ALA A 147 -0.12 -1.67 3.52
N PHE A 148 -0.73 -1.65 4.71
CA PHE A 148 -1.79 -2.57 5.12
C PHE A 148 -3.18 -2.19 4.59
N GLY A 149 -3.31 -1.08 3.84
CA GLY A 149 -4.53 -0.73 3.15
C GLY A 149 -5.39 0.34 3.82
N PHE A 150 -4.93 0.95 4.89
CA PHE A 150 -5.65 2.05 5.52
C PHE A 150 -5.48 3.34 4.74
N THR A 151 -6.52 4.14 4.72
CA THR A 151 -6.52 5.52 4.23
C THR A 151 -6.42 6.49 5.40
N HIS A 152 -6.25 7.76 5.12
CA HIS A 152 -6.25 8.78 6.15
C HIS A 152 -7.59 8.83 6.92
N LEU A 153 -7.48 9.09 8.21
CA LEU A 153 -8.58 9.37 9.12
C LEU A 153 -8.33 10.71 9.81
N PRO A 154 -9.27 11.66 9.79
CA PRO A 154 -9.02 13.04 10.22
C PRO A 154 -9.09 13.25 11.74
N GLU A 155 -9.29 12.20 12.51
CA GLU A 155 -9.38 12.27 13.98
C GLU A 155 -8.00 12.51 14.59
N GLU A 156 -7.87 13.56 15.38
CA GLU A 156 -6.64 13.92 16.08
C GLU A 156 -6.21 12.81 17.06
N GLY A 157 -4.92 12.50 17.07
CA GLY A 157 -4.36 11.40 17.86
C GLY A 157 -4.46 10.02 17.18
N HIS A 158 -5.10 9.93 16.01
CA HIS A 158 -5.14 8.68 15.23
C HIS A 158 -3.85 8.48 14.45
N ILE A 159 -3.34 7.22 14.39
CA ILE A 159 -2.10 6.91 13.67
C ILE A 159 -2.19 7.26 12.17
N MET A 160 -3.38 7.18 11.57
CA MET A 160 -3.61 7.49 10.15
C MET A 160 -4.05 8.96 9.92
N HIS A 161 -3.77 9.89 10.84
CA HIS A 161 -4.08 11.31 10.60
C HIS A 161 -3.20 11.88 9.48
N PRO A 162 -3.75 12.65 8.50
CA PRO A 162 -2.98 13.15 7.36
C PRO A 162 -1.93 14.22 7.73
N GLU A 163 -2.15 14.94 8.84
CA GLU A 163 -1.22 15.96 9.30
C GLU A 163 -0.28 15.38 10.36
N PHE A 164 1.02 15.39 10.11
CA PHE A 164 2.06 14.85 11.01
C PHE A 164 1.90 15.33 12.45
N GLY A 165 1.71 16.64 12.66
CA GLY A 165 1.60 17.21 14.01
C GLY A 165 0.34 16.81 14.80
N LYS A 166 -0.59 16.12 14.17
CA LYS A 166 -1.83 15.58 14.79
C LYS A 166 -1.87 14.06 14.86
N MET A 167 -0.85 13.38 14.31
CA MET A 167 -0.72 11.94 14.47
C MET A 167 -0.49 11.56 15.95
N GLY A 168 -0.96 10.39 16.32
CA GLY A 168 -0.74 9.80 17.64
C GLY A 168 -0.87 8.28 17.58
N PRO A 169 -0.68 7.57 18.71
CA PRO A 169 -0.71 6.11 18.73
C PRO A 169 -2.13 5.52 18.70
N GLY A 170 -3.16 6.35 18.61
CA GLY A 170 -4.55 5.89 18.56
C GLY A 170 -4.85 5.13 17.28
N PHE A 171 -5.62 4.05 17.40
CA PHE A 171 -6.12 3.29 16.26
C PHE A 171 -7.52 2.76 16.56
N TRP A 172 -8.46 3.14 15.74
CA TRP A 172 -9.82 2.63 15.72
C TRP A 172 -10.31 2.58 14.27
N VAL A 173 -11.16 1.64 13.98
CA VAL A 173 -11.80 1.51 12.66
C VAL A 173 -13.25 1.94 12.81
N PRO A 174 -13.72 2.90 12.01
CA PRO A 174 -15.10 3.39 12.07
C PRO A 174 -16.13 2.32 11.68
#